data_841b82587feab129b11aec4714c1119e
#
_entry.id   841b82587feab129b11aec4714c1119e
#
_cell.length_a   1.000
_cell.length_b   1.000
_cell.length_c   1.000
_cell.angle_alpha   90.00
_cell.angle_beta   90.00
_cell.angle_gamma   90.00
#
_symmetry.space_group_name_H-M   'P 1'
#
loop_
_entity.id
_entity.type
_entity.pdbx_description
1 polymer ?
#
loop_
_entity_poly.entity_id
_entity_poly.type
_entity_poly.pdbx_seq_one_letter_code
_entity_poly.pdbx_strand_id
1 'polypeptide(L)'
;MQRLTRRLRRDERGAAAVVLSLLMVPMLGFTALAVDVGAVYAEKARLQTAADAAALAVAQDCARGACGDMLATATALVAANNGGATSRPPVLSSAPTSVTVTGDKPVQHWFAPIIGIDSTAVSATATVAWGNPGAGTAELPLTFSWCEFAAQTGGGLPSGSTVRTIKLTKTSGTGCTGPSHNVVPGGFAYLDTNPGRCQATSARGGKSYSSTGNSVPSPCSAADFAALVGHTVLLPLFDDSGLSGSNAWYHVYGYAAFKITGFFLGGQFRTSPQPCSGNERCVAGYFTRFVDLSERFTYTNDGPDLGAAILRLVR
;
A
#
# COMPACT_ATOMS: atom_id res chain seq x y z
N MET A 1 -20.70 -79.67 29.55
CA MET A 1 -19.57 -78.71 29.29
C MET A 1 -19.88 -77.55 28.35
N GLN A 2 -20.98 -77.53 27.59
CA GLN A 2 -21.26 -76.42 26.61
C GLN A 2 -21.93 -75.19 27.21
N ARG A 3 -22.35 -75.11 28.42
CA ARG A 3 -22.97 -73.91 29.03
C ARG A 3 -22.01 -72.98 29.74
N LEU A 4 -20.79 -73.38 30.07
CA LEU A 4 -19.77 -72.50 30.65
C LEU A 4 -19.06 -71.62 29.55
N THR A 5 -18.83 -72.19 28.38
CA THR A 5 -18.15 -71.46 27.29
C THR A 5 -19.00 -70.32 26.69
N ARG A 6 -20.35 -70.41 26.86
CA ARG A 6 -21.25 -69.33 26.36
C ARG A 6 -21.34 -68.11 27.30
N ARG A 7 -20.96 -68.25 28.58
CA ARG A 7 -20.93 -67.17 29.57
C ARG A 7 -19.63 -66.35 29.46
N LEU A 8 -18.51 -67.01 29.14
CA LEU A 8 -17.22 -66.30 28.93
C LEU A 8 -17.20 -65.38 27.72
N ARG A 9 -18.01 -65.69 26.69
CA ARG A 9 -18.16 -64.78 25.49
C ARG A 9 -19.04 -63.56 25.76
N ARG A 10 -19.69 -63.41 26.89
CA ARG A 10 -20.56 -62.29 27.26
C ARG A 10 -19.86 -61.24 28.12
N ASP A 11 -18.62 -61.46 28.56
CA ASP A 11 -17.90 -60.63 29.50
C ASP A 11 -16.89 -59.71 28.84
N GLU A 12 -16.82 -59.70 27.49
CA GLU A 12 -15.97 -58.72 26.73
C GLU A 12 -16.38 -57.25 26.94
N ARG A 13 -17.61 -57.01 27.39
CA ARG A 13 -18.10 -55.67 27.77
C ARG A 13 -17.38 -55.09 28.99
N GLY A 14 -16.99 -55.88 29.93
CA GLY A 14 -16.23 -55.47 31.10
C GLY A 14 -14.78 -55.15 30.75
N ALA A 15 -14.14 -56.00 29.93
CA ALA A 15 -12.78 -55.76 29.45
C ALA A 15 -12.69 -54.48 28.59
N ALA A 16 -13.65 -54.26 27.69
CA ALA A 16 -13.73 -53.05 26.89
C ALA A 16 -13.90 -51.80 27.77
N ALA A 17 -14.71 -51.84 28.82
CA ALA A 17 -14.89 -50.70 29.71
C ALA A 17 -13.59 -50.36 30.49
N VAL A 18 -12.83 -51.38 30.93
CA VAL A 18 -11.53 -51.15 31.58
C VAL A 18 -10.50 -50.55 30.62
N VAL A 19 -10.41 -51.07 29.40
CA VAL A 19 -9.51 -50.50 28.37
C VAL A 19 -9.91 -49.08 28.05
N LEU A 20 -11.22 -48.79 27.89
CA LEU A 20 -11.71 -47.45 27.58
C LEU A 20 -11.42 -46.46 28.73
N SER A 21 -11.58 -46.86 29.99
CA SER A 21 -11.27 -46.03 31.16
C SER A 21 -9.76 -45.73 31.28
N LEU A 22 -8.91 -46.69 30.97
CA LEU A 22 -7.45 -46.50 30.95
C LEU A 22 -6.98 -45.57 29.79
N LEU A 23 -7.63 -45.68 28.64
CA LEU A 23 -7.31 -44.81 27.47
C LEU A 23 -7.90 -43.41 27.61
N MET A 24 -8.95 -43.24 28.44
CA MET A 24 -9.61 -41.93 28.59
C MET A 24 -8.67 -40.88 29.20
N VAL A 25 -7.82 -41.25 30.17
CA VAL A 25 -6.88 -40.33 30.81
C VAL A 25 -5.84 -39.77 29.82
N PRO A 26 -5.11 -40.59 29.04
CA PRO A 26 -4.18 -40.06 28.05
C PRO A 26 -4.91 -39.28 26.93
N MET A 27 -6.10 -39.70 26.49
CA MET A 27 -6.88 -38.96 25.50
C MET A 27 -7.29 -37.57 26.00
N LEU A 28 -7.73 -37.44 27.24
CA LEU A 28 -8.03 -36.14 27.86
C LEU A 28 -6.77 -35.29 28.01
N GLY A 29 -5.62 -35.88 28.33
CA GLY A 29 -4.34 -35.21 28.42
C GLY A 29 -3.90 -34.64 27.06
N PHE A 30 -4.00 -35.41 25.98
CA PHE A 30 -3.69 -34.90 24.63
C PHE A 30 -4.69 -33.84 24.19
N THR A 31 -5.97 -33.96 24.50
CA THR A 31 -6.97 -32.94 24.17
C THR A 31 -6.68 -31.63 24.91
N ALA A 32 -6.34 -31.71 26.19
CA ALA A 32 -5.95 -30.54 26.99
C ALA A 32 -4.73 -29.80 26.40
N LEU A 33 -3.68 -30.55 26.04
CA LEU A 33 -2.50 -30.01 25.42
C LEU A 33 -2.83 -29.38 24.06
N ALA A 34 -3.68 -30.00 23.26
CA ALA A 34 -4.09 -29.46 21.95
C ALA A 34 -4.84 -28.14 22.10
N VAL A 35 -5.68 -27.97 23.14
CA VAL A 35 -6.40 -26.71 23.40
C VAL A 35 -5.44 -25.59 23.80
N ASP A 36 -4.51 -25.83 24.72
CA ASP A 36 -3.56 -24.81 25.17
C ASP A 36 -2.62 -24.37 24.04
N VAL A 37 -2.08 -25.32 23.27
CA VAL A 37 -1.23 -25.02 22.09
C VAL A 37 -2.04 -24.29 21.02
N GLY A 38 -3.28 -24.70 20.78
CA GLY A 38 -4.18 -24.04 19.83
C GLY A 38 -4.49 -22.58 20.23
N ALA A 39 -4.68 -22.31 21.52
CA ALA A 39 -4.90 -20.97 22.05
C ALA A 39 -3.65 -20.06 21.83
N VAL A 40 -2.45 -20.57 22.09
CA VAL A 40 -1.19 -19.86 21.82
C VAL A 40 -1.03 -19.54 20.33
N TYR A 41 -1.32 -20.49 19.44
CA TYR A 41 -1.27 -20.29 18.00
C TYR A 41 -2.27 -19.24 17.50
N ALA A 42 -3.51 -19.31 18.00
CA ALA A 42 -4.55 -18.34 17.66
C ALA A 42 -4.16 -16.92 18.14
N GLU A 43 -3.59 -16.83 19.34
CA GLU A 43 -3.15 -15.55 19.87
C GLU A 43 -1.95 -14.98 19.11
N LYS A 44 -1.00 -15.83 18.70
CA LYS A 44 0.12 -15.41 17.85
C LYS A 44 -0.36 -14.82 16.52
N ALA A 45 -1.38 -15.43 15.89
CA ALA A 45 -1.95 -14.92 14.63
C ALA A 45 -2.62 -13.55 14.83
N ARG A 46 -3.37 -13.37 15.93
CA ARG A 46 -3.98 -12.07 16.27
C ARG A 46 -2.92 -11.00 16.54
N LEU A 47 -1.89 -11.36 17.29
CA LEU A 47 -0.80 -10.46 17.63
C LEU A 47 0.01 -10.06 16.38
N GLN A 48 0.16 -10.98 15.40
CA GLN A 48 0.78 -10.66 14.10
C GLN A 48 -0.03 -9.61 13.36
N THR A 49 -1.35 -9.76 13.26
CA THR A 49 -2.23 -8.76 12.64
C THR A 49 -2.13 -7.40 13.34
N ALA A 50 -2.03 -7.40 14.66
CA ALA A 50 -1.88 -6.19 15.45
C ALA A 50 -0.51 -5.49 15.20
N ALA A 51 0.57 -6.27 15.12
CA ALA A 51 1.90 -5.76 14.79
C ALA A 51 1.97 -5.22 13.36
N ASP A 52 1.36 -5.92 12.38
CA ASP A 52 1.28 -5.50 10.98
C ASP A 52 0.57 -4.13 10.87
N ALA A 53 -0.59 -3.98 11.52
CA ALA A 53 -1.34 -2.73 11.53
C ALA A 53 -0.55 -1.57 12.19
N ALA A 54 0.10 -1.85 13.31
CA ALA A 54 0.92 -0.86 14.02
C ALA A 54 2.15 -0.44 13.20
N ALA A 55 2.85 -1.40 12.58
CA ALA A 55 4.01 -1.11 11.73
C ALA A 55 3.63 -0.27 10.50
N LEU A 56 2.48 -0.58 9.86
CA LEU A 56 1.97 0.20 8.73
C LEU A 56 1.64 1.64 9.14
N ALA A 57 1.01 1.86 10.28
CA ALA A 57 0.66 3.21 10.73
C ALA A 57 1.91 4.04 11.06
N VAL A 58 2.86 3.48 11.83
CA VAL A 58 4.13 4.17 12.12
C VAL A 58 4.89 4.47 10.83
N ALA A 59 4.96 3.51 9.90
CA ALA A 59 5.61 3.72 8.60
C ALA A 59 4.93 4.82 7.77
N GLN A 60 3.59 4.91 7.80
CA GLN A 60 2.84 5.98 7.12
C GLN A 60 3.21 7.37 7.65
N ASP A 61 3.31 7.52 8.96
CA ASP A 61 3.67 8.79 9.58
C ASP A 61 5.11 9.16 9.21
N CYS A 62 6.05 8.21 9.32
CA CYS A 62 7.44 8.41 8.92
C CYS A 62 7.59 8.76 7.44
N ALA A 63 6.88 8.07 6.55
CA ALA A 63 6.91 8.32 5.11
C ALA A 63 6.32 9.69 4.73
N ARG A 64 5.46 10.27 5.58
CA ARG A 64 4.98 11.66 5.43
C ARG A 64 5.96 12.71 5.95
N GLY A 65 7.10 12.29 6.48
CA GLY A 65 8.18 13.16 6.95
C GLY A 65 8.11 13.52 8.44
N ALA A 66 7.22 12.91 9.22
CA ALA A 66 7.12 13.13 10.67
C ALA A 66 6.65 11.84 11.37
N CYS A 67 7.59 11.07 11.94
CA CYS A 67 7.27 9.81 12.63
C CYS A 67 6.43 10.00 13.91
N GLY A 68 6.37 11.20 14.48
CA GLY A 68 5.67 11.45 15.74
C GLY A 68 6.18 10.58 16.90
N ASP A 69 5.30 10.29 17.86
CA ASP A 69 5.59 9.33 18.91
C ASP A 69 5.28 7.91 18.44
N MET A 70 6.29 7.26 17.88
CA MET A 70 6.17 5.91 17.32
C MET A 70 5.72 4.88 18.37
N LEU A 71 6.19 5.02 19.62
CA LEU A 71 5.83 4.07 20.67
C LEU A 71 4.37 4.22 21.09
N ALA A 72 3.88 5.45 21.22
CA ALA A 72 2.48 5.72 21.52
C ALA A 72 1.56 5.19 20.41
N THR A 73 1.90 5.47 19.14
CA THR A 73 1.14 4.97 17.97
C THR A 73 1.14 3.43 17.93
N ALA A 74 2.31 2.80 18.09
CA ALA A 74 2.41 1.34 18.06
C ALA A 74 1.64 0.69 19.22
N THR A 75 1.78 1.21 20.44
CA THR A 75 1.09 0.67 21.63
C THR A 75 -0.44 0.80 21.50
N ALA A 76 -0.92 1.96 21.04
CA ALA A 76 -2.35 2.17 20.84
C ALA A 76 -2.95 1.17 19.82
N LEU A 77 -2.27 0.96 18.69
CA LEU A 77 -2.76 0.06 17.64
C LEU A 77 -2.61 -1.41 17.98
N VAL A 78 -1.52 -1.80 18.63
CA VAL A 78 -1.36 -3.18 19.11
C VAL A 78 -2.46 -3.51 20.12
N ALA A 79 -2.72 -2.61 21.09
CA ALA A 79 -3.77 -2.82 22.09
C ALA A 79 -5.19 -2.79 21.49
N ALA A 80 -5.45 -1.92 20.51
CA ALA A 80 -6.75 -1.83 19.85
C ALA A 80 -7.09 -3.08 19.02
N ASN A 81 -6.08 -3.68 18.36
CA ASN A 81 -6.26 -4.90 17.56
C ASN A 81 -6.16 -6.19 18.39
N ASN A 82 -5.49 -6.13 19.53
CA ASN A 82 -5.34 -7.27 20.43
C ASN A 82 -5.32 -6.80 21.89
N GLY A 83 -6.48 -6.78 22.52
CA GLY A 83 -6.67 -6.34 23.92
C GLY A 83 -5.70 -7.01 24.89
N GLY A 84 -5.04 -6.22 25.73
CA GLY A 84 -4.04 -6.66 26.69
C GLY A 84 -2.64 -6.93 26.11
N ALA A 85 -2.44 -6.73 24.81
CA ALA A 85 -1.11 -6.75 24.19
C ALA A 85 -0.40 -5.39 24.38
N THR A 86 0.92 -5.41 24.41
CA THR A 86 1.80 -4.24 24.52
C THR A 86 2.76 -4.19 23.33
N SER A 87 3.32 -3.02 23.03
CA SER A 87 4.36 -2.87 22.02
C SER A 87 5.71 -2.57 22.65
N ARG A 88 6.75 -3.17 22.11
CA ARG A 88 8.13 -2.69 22.35
C ARG A 88 8.37 -1.41 21.57
N PRO A 89 9.37 -0.58 21.93
CA PRO A 89 9.78 0.57 21.14
C PRO A 89 10.04 0.16 19.68
N PRO A 90 9.39 0.81 18.70
CA PRO A 90 9.64 0.55 17.29
C PRO A 90 11.09 0.85 16.92
N VAL A 91 11.67 0.04 16.03
CA VAL A 91 13.04 0.17 15.56
C VAL A 91 13.06 0.66 14.12
N LEU A 92 13.72 1.81 13.88
CA LEU A 92 13.94 2.35 12.54
C LEU A 92 15.26 1.82 11.95
N SER A 93 15.24 1.55 10.65
CA SER A 93 16.42 1.26 9.83
C SER A 93 16.48 2.25 8.67
N SER A 94 17.70 2.62 8.25
CA SER A 94 17.94 3.52 7.12
C SER A 94 18.30 2.78 5.82
N ALA A 95 18.65 1.50 5.89
CA ALA A 95 19.05 0.72 4.72
C ALA A 95 18.56 -0.75 4.81
N PRO A 96 17.38 -1.09 4.28
CA PRO A 96 16.38 -0.20 3.65
C PRO A 96 15.67 0.67 4.69
N THR A 97 15.10 1.79 4.23
CA THR A 97 14.28 2.64 5.09
C THR A 97 13.06 1.85 5.55
N SER A 98 13.00 1.53 6.83
CA SER A 98 11.94 0.66 7.37
C SER A 98 11.73 0.86 8.86
N VAL A 99 10.57 0.42 9.34
CA VAL A 99 10.27 0.35 10.77
C VAL A 99 9.83 -1.07 11.13
N THR A 100 10.34 -1.54 12.25
CA THR A 100 9.97 -2.82 12.85
C THR A 100 9.22 -2.58 14.14
N VAL A 101 8.03 -3.17 14.26
CA VAL A 101 7.19 -3.15 15.46
C VAL A 101 7.07 -4.57 16.00
N THR A 102 7.26 -4.73 17.31
CA THR A 102 7.09 -6.01 18.02
C THR A 102 5.99 -5.86 19.05
N GLY A 103 4.95 -6.67 18.94
CA GLY A 103 3.91 -6.83 19.93
C GLY A 103 4.17 -8.02 20.84
N ASP A 104 3.82 -7.90 22.11
CA ASP A 104 3.98 -8.94 23.13
C ASP A 104 2.67 -9.12 23.91
N LYS A 105 2.34 -10.37 24.24
CA LYS A 105 1.21 -10.69 25.12
C LYS A 105 1.43 -12.01 25.84
N PRO A 106 1.22 -12.08 27.17
CA PRO A 106 1.15 -13.35 27.89
C PRO A 106 -0.20 -14.04 27.59
N VAL A 107 -0.14 -15.33 27.25
CA VAL A 107 -1.33 -16.18 27.05
C VAL A 107 -1.43 -17.13 28.23
N GLN A 108 -2.51 -17.03 28.97
CA GLN A 108 -2.82 -17.94 30.08
C GLN A 108 -3.25 -19.29 29.53
N HIS A 109 -2.74 -20.37 30.14
CA HIS A 109 -3.14 -21.73 29.81
C HIS A 109 -4.36 -22.16 30.63
N TRP A 110 -5.14 -23.05 30.06
CA TRP A 110 -6.34 -23.59 30.70
C TRP A 110 -6.03 -24.87 31.47
N PHE A 111 -5.16 -25.73 30.95
CA PHE A 111 -4.86 -27.05 31.46
C PHE A 111 -3.42 -27.23 31.92
N ALA A 112 -2.46 -26.56 31.29
CA ALA A 112 -1.04 -26.66 31.62
C ALA A 112 -0.68 -26.18 33.05
N PRO A 113 -1.48 -25.36 33.78
CA PRO A 113 -1.24 -25.06 35.21
C PRO A 113 -1.20 -26.29 36.10
N ILE A 114 -1.84 -27.39 35.71
CA ILE A 114 -1.79 -28.69 36.46
C ILE A 114 -0.36 -29.24 36.55
N ILE A 115 0.48 -28.89 35.55
CA ILE A 115 1.90 -29.31 35.50
C ILE A 115 2.85 -28.13 35.80
N GLY A 116 2.33 -27.01 36.33
CA GLY A 116 3.11 -25.85 36.76
C GLY A 116 3.46 -24.84 35.68
N ILE A 117 2.77 -24.87 34.52
CA ILE A 117 2.98 -23.90 33.41
C ILE A 117 1.72 -23.02 33.31
N ASP A 118 1.73 -21.82 33.91
CA ASP A 118 0.57 -20.96 34.01
C ASP A 118 0.33 -20.16 32.72
N SER A 119 1.39 -19.72 32.04
CA SER A 119 1.29 -18.89 30.85
C SER A 119 2.48 -19.03 29.92
N THR A 120 2.31 -18.63 28.67
CA THR A 120 3.39 -18.50 27.67
C THR A 120 3.42 -17.08 27.15
N ALA A 121 4.59 -16.45 27.11
CA ALA A 121 4.80 -15.17 26.45
C ALA A 121 4.80 -15.37 24.94
N VAL A 122 3.92 -14.67 24.24
CA VAL A 122 3.82 -14.68 22.78
C VAL A 122 4.29 -13.35 22.24
N SER A 123 5.14 -13.38 21.23
CA SER A 123 5.63 -12.21 20.51
C SER A 123 5.34 -12.35 19.01
N ALA A 124 5.02 -11.23 18.37
CA ALA A 124 4.92 -11.12 16.92
C ALA A 124 5.58 -9.83 16.44
N THR A 125 6.25 -9.91 15.30
CA THR A 125 7.03 -8.80 14.75
C THR A 125 6.61 -8.53 13.33
N ALA A 126 6.45 -7.25 12.98
CA ALA A 126 6.17 -6.78 11.63
C ALA A 126 7.18 -5.72 11.21
N THR A 127 7.63 -5.79 9.97
CA THR A 127 8.51 -4.78 9.38
C THR A 127 7.85 -4.20 8.15
N VAL A 128 7.81 -2.87 8.07
CA VAL A 128 7.35 -2.14 6.89
C VAL A 128 8.51 -1.32 6.35
N ALA A 129 8.83 -1.52 5.08
CA ALA A 129 9.77 -0.71 4.34
C ALA A 129 9.04 0.29 3.44
N TRP A 130 9.66 1.45 3.18
CA TRP A 130 9.13 2.43 2.26
C TRP A 130 10.23 3.12 1.45
N GLY A 131 9.82 3.72 0.34
CA GLY A 131 10.68 4.50 -0.53
C GLY A 131 9.87 5.24 -1.58
N ASN A 132 10.58 5.95 -2.45
CA ASN A 132 9.95 6.70 -3.53
C ASN A 132 9.43 5.76 -4.63
N PRO A 133 8.33 6.11 -5.34
CA PRO A 133 7.85 5.27 -6.44
C PRO A 133 8.92 5.13 -7.55
N GLY A 134 9.25 3.89 -7.92
CA GLY A 134 10.28 3.58 -8.92
C GLY A 134 9.72 3.19 -10.27
N ALA A 135 8.74 2.31 -10.29
CA ALA A 135 8.04 1.87 -11.48
C ALA A 135 6.63 1.42 -11.13
N GLY A 136 5.70 1.52 -12.07
CA GLY A 136 4.34 1.06 -11.82
C GLY A 136 3.33 1.46 -12.87
N THR A 137 2.06 1.15 -12.57
CA THR A 137 0.92 1.43 -13.44
C THR A 137 0.07 2.55 -12.85
N ALA A 138 0.12 3.70 -13.49
CA ALA A 138 -0.70 4.86 -13.16
C ALA A 138 -2.18 4.62 -13.55
N GLU A 139 -3.10 5.13 -12.73
CA GLU A 139 -4.55 4.99 -12.93
C GLU A 139 -5.07 5.72 -14.18
N LEU A 140 -4.34 6.71 -14.65
CA LEU A 140 -4.60 7.42 -15.90
C LEU A 140 -3.33 7.44 -16.76
N PRO A 141 -3.49 7.40 -18.09
CA PRO A 141 -2.37 7.48 -19.03
C PRO A 141 -1.92 8.95 -19.21
N LEU A 142 -1.56 9.59 -18.11
CA LEU A 142 -1.12 10.97 -18.09
C LEU A 142 0.29 11.07 -17.53
N THR A 143 1.05 12.05 -18.02
CA THR A 143 2.30 12.52 -17.42
C THR A 143 2.29 14.02 -17.29
N PHE A 144 2.79 14.55 -16.18
CA PHE A 144 2.90 15.98 -15.96
C PHE A 144 4.35 16.45 -16.14
N SER A 145 4.50 17.68 -16.60
CA SER A 145 5.80 18.32 -16.64
C SER A 145 6.34 18.59 -15.23
N TRP A 146 7.63 18.38 -15.05
CA TRP A 146 8.36 18.88 -13.87
C TRP A 146 8.08 20.37 -13.61
N CYS A 147 7.93 21.17 -14.66
CA CYS A 147 7.69 22.62 -14.54
C CYS A 147 6.36 22.93 -13.83
N GLU A 148 5.34 22.13 -14.04
CA GLU A 148 4.05 22.29 -13.32
C GLU A 148 4.17 21.92 -11.84
N PHE A 149 4.94 20.87 -11.54
CA PHE A 149 5.25 20.49 -10.16
C PHE A 149 6.08 21.60 -9.49
N ALA A 150 7.16 22.04 -10.11
CA ALA A 150 8.03 23.11 -9.58
C ALA A 150 7.29 24.44 -9.41
N ALA A 151 6.38 24.78 -10.32
CA ALA A 151 5.57 25.98 -10.22
C ALA A 151 4.61 26.00 -9.02
N GLN A 152 4.20 24.82 -8.52
CA GLN A 152 3.40 24.72 -7.30
C GLN A 152 4.27 24.62 -6.03
N THR A 153 5.37 23.87 -6.09
CA THR A 153 6.13 23.43 -4.90
C THR A 153 7.43 24.21 -4.71
N GLY A 154 7.84 25.01 -5.68
CA GLY A 154 9.18 25.61 -5.71
C GLY A 154 10.30 24.58 -5.94
N GLY A 155 9.95 23.37 -6.43
CA GLY A 155 10.88 22.25 -6.60
C GLY A 155 11.10 21.42 -5.33
N GLY A 156 10.44 21.79 -4.22
CA GLY A 156 10.46 21.05 -2.95
C GLY A 156 9.27 20.11 -2.77
N LEU A 157 9.06 19.69 -1.53
CA LEU A 157 7.93 18.82 -1.21
C LEU A 157 6.58 19.55 -1.30
N PRO A 158 5.52 18.91 -1.80
CA PRO A 158 4.20 19.50 -1.86
C PRO A 158 3.70 19.94 -0.47
N SER A 159 3.23 21.19 -0.43
CA SER A 159 2.58 21.79 0.76
C SER A 159 1.42 22.65 0.30
N GLY A 160 0.27 22.52 0.92
CA GLY A 160 -0.93 23.24 0.55
C GLY A 160 -1.80 22.53 -0.49
N SER A 161 -2.97 23.12 -0.77
CA SER A 161 -4.03 22.55 -1.60
C SER A 161 -4.57 23.54 -2.65
N THR A 162 -3.74 24.50 -3.06
CA THR A 162 -4.13 25.48 -4.07
C THR A 162 -4.30 24.80 -5.42
N VAL A 163 -5.52 24.81 -5.93
CA VAL A 163 -5.87 24.21 -7.22
C VAL A 163 -5.20 24.99 -8.36
N ARG A 164 -4.55 24.27 -9.25
CA ARG A 164 -3.98 24.77 -10.49
C ARG A 164 -4.67 24.11 -11.67
N THR A 165 -4.75 24.85 -12.78
CA THR A 165 -5.21 24.33 -14.05
C THR A 165 -4.00 24.07 -14.94
N ILE A 166 -3.68 22.80 -15.14
CA ILE A 166 -2.56 22.34 -15.97
C ILE A 166 -3.10 22.07 -17.37
N LYS A 167 -2.58 22.78 -18.34
CA LYS A 167 -2.98 22.64 -19.74
C LYS A 167 -2.17 21.56 -20.45
N LEU A 168 -2.64 21.08 -21.57
CA LEU A 168 -1.87 20.18 -22.44
C LEU A 168 -0.56 20.85 -22.86
N THR A 169 0.54 20.10 -22.98
CA THR A 169 1.88 20.63 -23.35
C THR A 169 1.87 21.55 -24.57
N LYS A 170 1.07 21.20 -25.58
CA LYS A 170 0.94 22.03 -26.81
C LYS A 170 0.42 23.45 -26.56
N THR A 171 -0.40 23.64 -25.52
CA THR A 171 -1.06 24.92 -25.22
C THR A 171 -0.62 25.50 -23.88
N SER A 172 0.29 24.83 -23.18
CA SER A 172 0.86 25.33 -21.94
C SER A 172 1.79 26.50 -22.23
N GLY A 173 1.61 27.59 -21.49
CA GLY A 173 2.54 28.71 -21.48
C GLY A 173 3.67 28.55 -20.46
N THR A 174 3.68 27.48 -19.71
CA THR A 174 4.68 27.16 -18.68
C THR A 174 5.85 26.41 -19.31
N GLY A 175 7.06 26.77 -18.91
CA GLY A 175 8.29 26.06 -19.31
C GLY A 175 9.39 26.38 -18.33
N CYS A 176 10.37 25.52 -18.20
CA CYS A 176 11.50 25.71 -17.29
C CYS A 176 12.67 24.81 -17.67
N THR A 177 13.80 24.98 -16.98
CA THR A 177 14.88 24.00 -17.01
C THR A 177 14.60 22.94 -15.98
N GLY A 178 14.49 21.68 -16.40
CA GLY A 178 14.23 20.53 -15.53
C GLY A 178 15.50 20.01 -14.82
N PRO A 179 15.36 19.00 -13.95
CA PRO A 179 16.49 18.35 -13.26
C PRO A 179 17.53 17.73 -14.21
N SER A 180 17.12 17.34 -15.41
CA SER A 180 18.00 16.87 -16.49
C SER A 180 18.80 17.97 -17.15
N HIS A 181 18.67 19.26 -16.74
CA HIS A 181 19.24 20.45 -17.35
C HIS A 181 18.70 20.75 -18.75
N ASN A 182 17.69 20.06 -19.23
CA ASN A 182 16.99 20.34 -20.47
C ASN A 182 15.88 21.36 -20.25
N VAL A 183 15.58 22.11 -21.34
CA VAL A 183 14.40 22.98 -21.39
C VAL A 183 13.17 22.07 -21.58
N VAL A 184 12.28 22.06 -20.60
CA VAL A 184 11.11 21.19 -20.57
C VAL A 184 9.86 22.01 -20.82
N PRO A 185 8.96 21.61 -21.76
CA PRO A 185 7.68 22.26 -21.92
C PRO A 185 6.83 22.03 -20.65
N GLY A 186 6.01 23.01 -20.30
CA GLY A 186 5.01 22.84 -19.23
C GLY A 186 3.83 21.95 -19.64
N GLY A 187 2.91 21.77 -18.73
CA GLY A 187 1.66 21.10 -18.98
C GLY A 187 1.66 19.58 -18.72
N PHE A 188 0.68 18.91 -19.30
CA PHE A 188 0.54 17.46 -19.25
C PHE A 188 0.51 16.85 -20.66
N ALA A 189 0.78 15.56 -20.74
CA ALA A 189 0.66 14.80 -21.97
C ALA A 189 -0.04 13.45 -21.71
N TYR A 190 -0.58 12.87 -22.79
CA TYR A 190 -1.06 11.49 -22.76
C TYR A 190 0.08 10.52 -23.00
N LEU A 191 0.03 9.39 -22.34
CA LEU A 191 0.92 8.26 -22.56
C LEU A 191 0.22 7.14 -23.30
N ASP A 192 0.98 6.26 -23.90
CA ASP A 192 0.46 5.02 -24.46
C ASP A 192 -0.13 4.16 -23.36
N THR A 193 -1.30 3.62 -23.63
CA THR A 193 -2.06 2.84 -22.66
C THR A 193 -1.66 1.39 -22.67
N ASN A 194 -1.84 0.74 -21.53
CA ASN A 194 -1.85 -0.72 -21.46
C ASN A 194 -2.99 -1.28 -22.32
N PRO A 195 -2.81 -2.44 -22.97
CA PRO A 195 -3.82 -3.01 -23.85
C PRO A 195 -5.21 -3.09 -23.20
N GLY A 196 -6.21 -2.44 -23.84
CA GLY A 196 -7.60 -2.43 -23.39
C GLY A 196 -7.90 -1.75 -22.07
N ARG A 197 -6.97 -0.97 -21.49
CA ARG A 197 -7.14 -0.30 -20.20
C ARG A 197 -6.76 1.17 -20.28
N CYS A 198 -7.51 2.03 -19.58
CA CYS A 198 -7.19 3.45 -19.42
C CYS A 198 -6.12 3.65 -18.33
N GLN A 199 -4.97 3.03 -18.51
CA GLN A 199 -3.84 3.03 -17.58
C GLN A 199 -2.54 3.03 -18.36
N ALA A 200 -1.45 3.57 -17.80
CA ALA A 200 -0.12 3.52 -18.40
C ALA A 200 0.90 2.98 -17.41
N THR A 201 1.75 2.06 -17.86
CA THR A 201 2.88 1.54 -17.09
C THR A 201 4.14 2.27 -17.52
N SER A 202 4.92 2.73 -16.55
CA SER A 202 6.17 3.43 -16.76
C SER A 202 7.19 3.11 -15.67
N ALA A 203 8.44 3.49 -15.90
CA ALA A 203 9.50 3.33 -14.93
C ALA A 203 10.36 4.61 -14.90
N ARG A 204 10.82 4.98 -13.71
CA ARG A 204 11.77 6.06 -13.51
C ARG A 204 13.04 5.85 -14.34
N GLY A 205 13.56 6.90 -14.95
CA GLY A 205 14.72 6.84 -15.83
C GLY A 205 14.42 6.28 -17.23
N GLY A 206 13.18 5.81 -17.45
CA GLY A 206 12.72 5.29 -18.74
C GLY A 206 12.05 6.37 -19.59
N LYS A 207 11.89 6.07 -20.89
CA LYS A 207 11.07 6.85 -21.81
C LYS A 207 9.69 6.25 -21.92
N SER A 208 8.66 7.09 -21.81
CA SER A 208 7.28 6.75 -22.11
C SER A 208 6.86 7.47 -23.40
N TYR A 209 6.04 6.84 -24.19
CA TYR A 209 5.66 7.32 -25.52
C TYR A 209 4.20 7.76 -25.54
N SER A 210 3.85 8.56 -26.56
CA SER A 210 2.50 9.03 -26.84
C SER A 210 2.16 8.79 -28.30
N SER A 211 1.20 7.90 -28.57
CA SER A 211 0.71 7.63 -29.92
C SER A 211 -0.52 8.46 -30.30
N THR A 212 -1.18 9.11 -29.32
CA THR A 212 -2.44 9.84 -29.54
C THR A 212 -2.26 11.35 -29.66
N GLY A 213 -1.08 11.88 -29.29
CA GLY A 213 -0.81 13.31 -29.32
C GLY A 213 -1.77 14.09 -28.39
N ASN A 214 -2.70 14.87 -28.97
CA ASN A 214 -3.63 15.72 -28.21
C ASN A 214 -4.97 15.05 -27.89
N SER A 215 -5.18 13.82 -28.31
CA SER A 215 -6.47 13.11 -28.12
C SER A 215 -6.39 12.17 -26.91
N VAL A 216 -7.51 12.04 -26.20
CA VAL A 216 -7.65 11.02 -25.17
C VAL A 216 -7.41 9.64 -25.78
N PRO A 217 -6.57 8.79 -25.21
CA PRO A 217 -6.33 7.44 -25.73
C PRO A 217 -7.61 6.60 -25.85
N SER A 218 -7.72 5.83 -26.91
CA SER A 218 -8.90 5.05 -27.29
C SER A 218 -9.45 4.10 -26.20
N PRO A 219 -8.67 3.44 -25.35
CA PRO A 219 -9.21 2.63 -24.26
C PRO A 219 -9.90 3.42 -23.15
N CYS A 220 -9.72 4.76 -23.10
CA CYS A 220 -10.26 5.60 -22.03
C CYS A 220 -11.69 6.06 -22.33
N SER A 221 -12.54 6.01 -21.34
CA SER A 221 -13.87 6.59 -21.32
C SER A 221 -13.96 7.83 -20.43
N ALA A 222 -14.99 8.65 -20.58
CA ALA A 222 -15.23 9.78 -19.69
C ALA A 222 -15.47 9.33 -18.23
N ALA A 223 -16.01 8.14 -18.03
CA ALA A 223 -16.22 7.55 -16.71
C ALA A 223 -14.90 7.23 -15.97
N ASP A 224 -13.85 6.80 -16.69
CA ASP A 224 -12.56 6.52 -16.08
C ASP A 224 -11.94 7.78 -15.45
N PHE A 225 -12.06 8.92 -16.12
CA PHE A 225 -11.60 10.20 -15.56
C PHE A 225 -12.52 10.73 -14.46
N ALA A 226 -13.83 10.59 -14.63
CA ALA A 226 -14.82 11.08 -13.66
C ALA A 226 -14.72 10.35 -12.33
N ALA A 227 -14.42 9.04 -12.34
CA ALA A 227 -14.24 8.23 -11.15
C ALA A 227 -13.06 8.70 -10.26
N LEU A 228 -12.10 9.42 -10.84
CA LEU A 228 -10.92 9.87 -10.12
C LEU A 228 -11.01 11.33 -9.66
N VAL A 229 -12.09 12.02 -9.92
CA VAL A 229 -12.34 13.38 -9.38
C VAL A 229 -12.49 13.32 -7.87
N GLY A 230 -11.74 14.15 -7.16
CA GLY A 230 -11.65 14.13 -5.69
C GLY A 230 -10.66 13.10 -5.14
N HIS A 231 -10.11 12.22 -5.97
CA HIS A 231 -9.10 11.24 -5.58
C HIS A 231 -7.68 11.71 -5.86
N THR A 232 -6.73 11.15 -5.13
CA THR A 232 -5.29 11.36 -5.35
C THR A 232 -4.75 10.18 -6.12
N VAL A 233 -4.06 10.46 -7.22
CA VAL A 233 -3.45 9.47 -8.11
C VAL A 233 -1.94 9.69 -8.20
N LEU A 234 -1.18 8.62 -8.37
CA LEU A 234 0.26 8.70 -8.67
C LEU A 234 0.44 8.78 -10.18
N LEU A 235 1.09 9.85 -10.63
CA LEU A 235 1.36 10.11 -12.05
C LEU A 235 2.86 10.37 -12.27
N PRO A 236 3.43 9.90 -13.40
CA PRO A 236 4.80 10.21 -13.74
C PRO A 236 4.98 11.69 -14.01
N LEU A 237 6.12 12.24 -13.58
CA LEU A 237 6.62 13.54 -13.97
C LEU A 237 7.73 13.37 -15.00
N PHE A 238 7.67 14.13 -16.09
CA PHE A 238 8.74 14.16 -17.06
C PHE A 238 9.62 15.42 -16.89
N ASP A 239 10.92 15.27 -17.07
CA ASP A 239 11.94 16.33 -17.00
C ASP A 239 12.72 16.49 -18.32
N ASP A 240 12.39 15.68 -19.32
CA ASP A 240 12.86 15.77 -20.68
C ASP A 240 11.80 15.21 -21.63
N SER A 241 11.77 15.73 -22.86
CA SER A 241 10.83 15.29 -23.87
C SER A 241 11.38 15.54 -25.26
N GLY A 242 10.91 14.82 -26.24
CA GLY A 242 11.29 15.03 -27.63
C GLY A 242 10.18 14.63 -28.58
N LEU A 243 10.35 15.11 -29.81
CA LEU A 243 9.39 14.98 -30.90
C LEU A 243 8.03 15.63 -30.54
N SER A 244 7.00 15.35 -31.30
CA SER A 244 5.70 15.97 -31.09
C SER A 244 4.57 15.08 -31.65
N GLY A 245 3.33 15.34 -31.20
CA GLY A 245 2.15 14.62 -31.66
C GLY A 245 2.21 13.14 -31.26
N SER A 246 1.91 12.26 -32.22
CA SER A 246 1.87 10.81 -32.01
C SER A 246 3.24 10.10 -31.93
N ASN A 247 4.32 10.85 -32.05
CA ASN A 247 5.68 10.32 -31.93
C ASN A 247 6.41 10.91 -30.69
N ALA A 248 5.70 11.67 -29.85
CA ALA A 248 6.28 12.28 -28.68
C ALA A 248 6.77 11.22 -27.68
N TRP A 249 7.87 11.55 -26.99
CA TRP A 249 8.37 10.76 -25.88
C TRP A 249 8.67 11.67 -24.68
N TYR A 250 8.58 11.10 -23.49
CA TYR A 250 8.76 11.78 -22.21
C TYR A 250 9.67 10.94 -21.33
N HIS A 251 10.76 11.55 -20.82
CA HIS A 251 11.64 10.90 -19.85
C HIS A 251 11.05 11.00 -18.47
N VAL A 252 10.80 9.87 -17.81
CA VAL A 252 10.19 9.81 -16.50
C VAL A 252 11.23 10.10 -15.42
N TYR A 253 11.18 11.27 -14.83
CA TYR A 253 12.03 11.69 -13.73
C TYR A 253 11.67 10.99 -12.42
N GLY A 254 10.39 10.90 -12.12
CA GLY A 254 9.84 10.30 -10.92
C GLY A 254 8.32 10.31 -10.93
N TYR A 255 7.70 10.08 -9.79
CA TYR A 255 6.25 10.10 -9.65
C TYR A 255 5.84 11.06 -8.56
N ALA A 256 4.82 11.84 -8.84
CA ALA A 256 4.18 12.70 -7.85
C ALA A 256 2.70 12.34 -7.68
N ALA A 257 2.21 12.59 -6.49
CA ALA A 257 0.80 12.44 -6.19
C ALA A 257 0.05 13.71 -6.56
N PHE A 258 -1.03 13.57 -7.34
CA PHE A 258 -1.85 14.66 -7.78
C PHE A 258 -3.32 14.41 -7.41
N LYS A 259 -3.93 15.34 -6.67
CA LYS A 259 -5.36 15.30 -6.36
C LYS A 259 -6.13 15.99 -7.47
N ILE A 260 -6.92 15.22 -8.22
CA ILE A 260 -7.72 15.70 -9.33
C ILE A 260 -8.98 16.37 -8.78
N THR A 261 -9.25 17.62 -9.19
CA THR A 261 -10.47 18.34 -8.82
C THR A 261 -11.41 18.58 -10.01
N GLY A 262 -10.88 18.47 -11.22
CA GLY A 262 -11.68 18.62 -12.43
C GLY A 262 -10.84 18.44 -13.70
N PHE A 263 -11.52 18.32 -14.81
CA PHE A 263 -10.87 18.20 -16.12
C PHE A 263 -11.76 18.68 -17.26
N PHE A 264 -11.10 19.09 -18.35
CA PHE A 264 -11.72 19.30 -19.66
C PHE A 264 -10.75 18.82 -20.74
N LEU A 265 -11.06 17.68 -21.35
CA LEU A 265 -10.23 17.03 -22.35
C LEU A 265 -10.89 17.00 -23.73
N GLY A 266 -12.07 17.66 -23.85
CA GLY A 266 -12.86 17.79 -25.05
C GLY A 266 -14.09 16.87 -25.08
N GLY A 267 -15.12 17.29 -25.80
CA GLY A 267 -16.35 16.53 -25.94
C GLY A 267 -16.99 16.18 -24.60
N GLN A 268 -17.24 14.89 -24.39
CA GLN A 268 -17.83 14.37 -23.14
C GLN A 268 -16.83 14.25 -21.98
N PHE A 269 -15.53 14.37 -22.24
CA PHE A 269 -14.49 14.30 -21.21
C PHE A 269 -14.38 15.62 -20.45
N ARG A 270 -15.32 15.89 -19.54
CA ARG A 270 -15.37 17.14 -18.77
C ARG A 270 -16.06 16.98 -17.42
N THR A 271 -15.66 17.80 -16.46
CA THR A 271 -16.39 18.03 -15.21
C THR A 271 -17.31 19.24 -15.34
N SER A 272 -18.24 19.41 -14.40
CA SER A 272 -19.06 20.62 -14.27
C SER A 272 -18.84 21.20 -12.86
N PRO A 273 -18.35 22.44 -12.73
CA PRO A 273 -17.83 23.29 -13.80
C PRO A 273 -16.54 22.74 -14.45
N GLN A 274 -16.32 23.09 -15.71
CA GLN A 274 -15.09 22.72 -16.40
C GLN A 274 -13.97 23.75 -16.09
N PRO A 275 -12.70 23.29 -15.90
CA PRO A 275 -11.62 24.18 -15.48
C PRO A 275 -11.02 25.04 -16.60
N CYS A 276 -11.31 24.74 -17.86
CA CYS A 276 -10.92 25.53 -19.04
C CYS A 276 -11.96 25.35 -20.14
N SER A 277 -11.86 26.10 -21.25
CA SER A 277 -12.86 26.14 -22.28
C SER A 277 -12.27 26.23 -23.69
N GLY A 278 -13.15 26.20 -24.70
CA GLY A 278 -12.77 26.33 -26.11
C GLY A 278 -11.96 25.13 -26.61
N ASN A 279 -10.84 25.38 -27.25
CA ASN A 279 -9.95 24.36 -27.79
C ASN A 279 -8.89 23.88 -26.78
N GLU A 280 -8.93 24.40 -25.57
CA GLU A 280 -7.99 23.99 -24.53
C GLU A 280 -8.30 22.57 -24.03
N ARG A 281 -7.29 21.91 -23.51
CA ARG A 281 -7.38 20.65 -22.77
C ARG A 281 -6.66 20.87 -21.46
N CYS A 282 -7.31 20.55 -20.35
CA CYS A 282 -6.73 20.80 -19.05
C CYS A 282 -7.19 19.79 -18.00
N VAL A 283 -6.32 19.63 -16.99
CA VAL A 283 -6.63 18.93 -15.74
C VAL A 283 -6.41 19.92 -14.59
N ALA A 284 -7.40 20.03 -13.71
CA ALA A 284 -7.33 20.85 -12.52
C ALA A 284 -7.08 20.00 -11.27
N GLY A 285 -6.26 20.52 -10.38
CA GLY A 285 -5.91 19.85 -9.13
C GLY A 285 -4.68 20.42 -8.49
N TYR A 286 -4.06 19.68 -7.62
CA TYR A 286 -2.83 20.09 -6.93
C TYR A 286 -1.97 18.89 -6.56
N PHE A 287 -0.67 19.07 -6.57
CA PHE A 287 0.29 18.09 -6.04
C PHE A 287 0.20 18.06 -4.53
N THR A 288 0.27 16.87 -3.96
CA THR A 288 0.12 16.64 -2.53
C THR A 288 1.06 15.54 -2.04
N ARG A 289 1.26 15.44 -0.73
CA ARG A 289 1.94 14.29 -0.14
C ARG A 289 0.97 13.10 -0.10
N PHE A 290 1.49 11.93 -0.42
CA PHE A 290 0.67 10.72 -0.47
C PHE A 290 1.48 9.47 -0.14
N VAL A 291 0.84 8.55 0.54
CA VAL A 291 1.39 7.23 0.84
C VAL A 291 0.52 6.20 0.17
N ASP A 292 1.10 5.42 -0.73
CA ASP A 292 0.42 4.35 -1.45
C ASP A 292 0.73 2.99 -0.82
N LEU A 293 -0.33 2.27 -0.50
CA LEU A 293 -0.30 0.90 0.01
C LEU A 293 -0.65 -0.12 -1.10
N SER A 294 -1.02 0.36 -2.29
CA SER A 294 -1.37 -0.52 -3.40
C SER A 294 -0.14 -1.25 -3.95
N GLU A 295 -0.35 -2.41 -4.57
CA GLU A 295 0.72 -3.17 -5.21
C GLU A 295 1.04 -2.68 -6.63
N ARG A 296 0.46 -1.54 -7.05
CA ARG A 296 0.62 -1.02 -8.42
C ARG A 296 1.99 -0.43 -8.71
N PHE A 297 2.70 0.00 -7.67
CA PHE A 297 4.03 0.60 -7.79
C PHE A 297 5.06 -0.17 -6.99
N THR A 298 6.28 -0.25 -7.52
CA THR A 298 7.46 -0.64 -6.77
C THR A 298 8.09 0.62 -6.15
N TYR A 299 8.79 0.45 -5.02
CA TYR A 299 9.56 1.56 -4.45
C TYR A 299 11.06 1.44 -4.79
N THR A 300 11.74 2.57 -4.73
CA THR A 300 13.20 2.70 -4.83
C THR A 300 13.69 3.68 -3.80
N ASN A 301 14.91 3.48 -3.32
CA ASN A 301 15.58 4.43 -2.43
C ASN A 301 16.39 5.49 -3.18
N ASP A 302 16.62 5.28 -4.49
CA ASP A 302 17.44 6.16 -5.35
C ASP A 302 16.60 7.20 -6.11
N GLY A 303 15.28 7.19 -5.95
CA GLY A 303 14.37 8.11 -6.63
C GLY A 303 14.32 9.48 -5.98
N PRO A 304 13.87 10.52 -6.75
CA PRO A 304 13.62 11.82 -6.16
C PRO A 304 12.44 11.74 -5.18
N ASP A 305 12.56 12.41 -4.04
CA ASP A 305 11.44 12.59 -3.12
C ASP A 305 10.54 13.73 -3.64
N LEU A 306 9.40 13.33 -4.18
CA LEU A 306 8.36 14.23 -4.71
C LEU A 306 7.10 14.25 -3.83
N GLY A 307 7.24 13.79 -2.58
CA GLY A 307 6.17 13.74 -1.59
C GLY A 307 5.26 12.52 -1.71
N ALA A 308 5.62 11.56 -2.56
CA ALA A 308 4.92 10.27 -2.68
C ALA A 308 5.79 9.14 -2.16
N ALA A 309 5.24 8.25 -1.36
CA ALA A 309 5.93 7.07 -0.83
C ALA A 309 5.11 5.79 -1.07
N ILE A 310 5.80 4.71 -1.37
CA ILE A 310 5.23 3.37 -1.48
C ILE A 310 5.65 2.59 -0.24
N LEU A 311 4.68 2.00 0.45
CA LEU A 311 4.93 1.15 1.61
C LEU A 311 4.77 -0.33 1.23
N ARG A 312 5.61 -1.17 1.84
CA ARG A 312 5.54 -2.63 1.70
C ARG A 312 5.78 -3.31 3.04
N LEU A 313 4.91 -4.23 3.37
CA LEU A 313 5.16 -5.16 4.47
C LEU A 313 6.25 -6.14 4.02
N VAL A 314 7.34 -6.21 4.80
CA VAL A 314 8.46 -7.12 4.56
C VAL A 314 8.34 -8.25 5.56
N ARG A 315 8.30 -9.49 5.07
CA ARG A 315 8.21 -10.70 5.91
C ARG A 315 9.51 -11.46 5.92
#